data_e0b2fa0f2449785c600c4a5c7ff857c8
#
_entry.id   e0b2fa0f2449785c600c4a5c7ff857c8
#
_cell.length_a   1.000
_cell.length_b   1.000
_cell.length_c   1.000
_cell.angle_alpha   90.00
_cell.angle_beta   90.00
_cell.angle_gamma   90.00
#
_symmetry.space_group_name_H-M   'P 1'
#
loop_
_entity.id
_entity.type
_entity.pdbx_description
1 polymer ?
#
loop_
_entity_poly.entity_id
_entity_poly.type
_entity_poly.pdbx_seq_one_letter_code
_entity_poly.pdbx_strand_id
1 'polypeptide(L)'
;MVATASGRNESFVKELGADQFIDYTRTKFEDSVKDADVVFHTIGAEFRPRSWQAVKKGGWLVGITGQFPEDEGAAYGARGGFIGVHPERKQLEQIGSLIDTGRIRVTVDKTYPLADIARAHAHVEGGHTRGKVVVTIA
;
A
#
# COMPACT_ATOMS: atom_id res chain seq x y z
N MET A 1 -14.11 -4.08 -2.17
CA MET A 1 -12.69 -3.63 -2.30
C MET A 1 -11.89 -4.66 -3.07
N VAL A 2 -11.11 -4.23 -4.08
CA VAL A 2 -10.17 -5.10 -4.81
C VAL A 2 -8.76 -4.81 -4.32
N ALA A 3 -7.95 -5.84 -4.10
CA ALA A 3 -6.56 -5.69 -3.71
C ALA A 3 -5.64 -6.56 -4.57
N THR A 4 -4.43 -6.08 -4.82
CA THR A 4 -3.41 -6.78 -5.60
C THR A 4 -2.22 -7.13 -4.72
N ALA A 5 -1.77 -8.38 -4.82
CA ALA A 5 -0.52 -8.83 -4.21
C ALA A 5 0.00 -10.08 -4.96
N SER A 6 1.16 -10.62 -4.58
CA SER A 6 1.60 -11.93 -5.08
C SER A 6 0.73 -13.05 -4.52
N GLY A 7 0.52 -14.13 -5.30
CA GLY A 7 -0.41 -15.22 -4.96
C GLY A 7 -0.22 -15.85 -3.57
N ARG A 8 1.01 -15.87 -3.06
CA ARG A 8 1.31 -16.33 -1.68
C ARG A 8 0.65 -15.50 -0.58
N ASN A 9 0.17 -14.30 -0.88
CA ASN A 9 -0.47 -13.38 0.06
C ASN A 9 -2.00 -13.38 -0.03
N GLU A 10 -2.60 -14.25 -0.86
CA GLU A 10 -4.04 -14.24 -1.11
C GLU A 10 -4.87 -14.37 0.17
N SER A 11 -4.60 -15.41 0.99
CA SER A 11 -5.33 -15.62 2.24
C SER A 11 -5.20 -14.41 3.17
N PHE A 12 -3.98 -13.90 3.34
CA PHE A 12 -3.72 -12.75 4.20
C PHE A 12 -4.47 -11.50 3.74
N VAL A 13 -4.47 -11.22 2.43
CA VAL A 13 -5.17 -10.05 1.87
C VAL A 13 -6.69 -10.19 2.02
N LYS A 14 -7.23 -11.39 1.83
CA LYS A 14 -8.66 -11.67 2.07
C LYS A 14 -9.04 -11.54 3.55
N GLU A 15 -8.20 -12.00 4.48
CA GLU A 15 -8.40 -11.83 5.92
C GLU A 15 -8.40 -10.35 6.35
N LEU A 16 -7.70 -9.48 5.62
CA LEU A 16 -7.74 -8.03 5.81
C LEU A 16 -9.00 -7.36 5.25
N GLY A 17 -9.90 -8.11 4.60
CA GLY A 17 -11.19 -7.65 4.12
C GLY A 17 -11.25 -7.31 2.64
N ALA A 18 -10.34 -7.80 1.80
CA ALA A 18 -10.48 -7.67 0.36
C ALA A 18 -11.58 -8.62 -0.16
N ASP A 19 -12.57 -8.07 -0.89
CA ASP A 19 -13.63 -8.85 -1.52
C ASP A 19 -13.11 -9.61 -2.74
N GLN A 20 -12.18 -9.00 -3.47
CA GLN A 20 -11.52 -9.58 -4.64
C GLN A 20 -10.00 -9.45 -4.52
N PHE A 21 -9.31 -10.53 -4.84
CA PHE A 21 -7.85 -10.59 -4.89
C PHE A 21 -7.37 -10.79 -6.32
N ILE A 22 -6.30 -10.09 -6.70
CA ILE A 22 -5.64 -10.25 -7.99
C ILE A 22 -4.15 -10.54 -7.75
N ASP A 23 -3.69 -11.66 -8.25
CA ASP A 23 -2.27 -11.99 -8.30
C ASP A 23 -1.60 -11.24 -9.44
N TYR A 24 -0.90 -10.15 -9.13
CA TYR A 24 -0.21 -9.32 -10.13
C TYR A 24 0.95 -10.05 -10.83
N THR A 25 1.42 -11.18 -10.28
CA THR A 25 2.50 -11.98 -10.89
C THR A 25 1.99 -12.81 -12.05
N ARG A 26 0.68 -13.02 -12.13
CA ARG A 26 0.02 -13.87 -13.14
C ARG A 26 -0.96 -13.10 -14.02
N THR A 27 -1.50 -12.01 -13.54
CA THR A 27 -2.56 -11.27 -14.20
C THR A 27 -2.27 -9.77 -14.16
N LYS A 28 -2.47 -9.10 -15.26
CA LYS A 28 -2.45 -7.64 -15.30
C LYS A 28 -3.71 -7.13 -14.62
N PHE A 29 -3.58 -6.46 -13.48
CA PHE A 29 -4.73 -5.99 -12.71
C PHE A 29 -5.57 -4.98 -13.48
N GLU A 30 -4.95 -4.17 -14.33
CA GLU A 30 -5.61 -3.20 -15.20
C GLU A 30 -6.53 -3.83 -16.27
N ASP A 31 -6.37 -5.11 -16.55
CA ASP A 31 -7.27 -5.84 -17.43
C ASP A 31 -8.50 -6.38 -16.65
N SER A 32 -8.35 -6.61 -15.36
CA SER A 32 -9.37 -7.18 -14.49
C SER A 32 -10.19 -6.14 -13.73
N VAL A 33 -9.62 -4.95 -13.47
CA VAL A 33 -10.28 -3.86 -12.74
C VAL A 33 -10.46 -2.69 -13.69
N LYS A 34 -11.73 -2.33 -13.90
CA LYS A 34 -12.14 -1.14 -14.63
C LYS A 34 -13.11 -0.36 -13.73
N ASP A 35 -13.25 0.89 -13.99
CA ASP A 35 -14.25 1.75 -13.35
C ASP A 35 -14.15 1.84 -11.80
N ALA A 36 -12.96 1.71 -11.24
CA ALA A 36 -12.76 1.94 -9.82
C ALA A 36 -12.99 3.42 -9.46
N ASP A 37 -13.80 3.67 -8.44
CA ASP A 37 -14.04 5.04 -7.94
C ASP A 37 -12.76 5.68 -7.41
N VAL A 38 -11.97 4.88 -6.68
CA VAL A 38 -10.70 5.29 -6.10
C VAL A 38 -9.69 4.16 -6.25
N VAL A 39 -8.50 4.49 -6.73
CA VAL A 39 -7.33 3.61 -6.71
C VAL A 39 -6.32 4.18 -5.71
N PHE A 40 -5.96 3.41 -4.70
CA PHE A 40 -4.91 3.76 -3.74
C PHE A 40 -3.59 3.14 -4.19
N HIS A 41 -2.67 3.99 -4.65
CA HIS A 41 -1.40 3.59 -5.27
C HIS A 41 -0.26 3.66 -4.25
N THR A 42 0.27 2.51 -3.88
CA THR A 42 1.28 2.35 -2.82
C THR A 42 2.64 1.85 -3.32
N ILE A 43 2.80 1.69 -4.63
CA ILE A 43 4.01 1.14 -5.28
C ILE A 43 4.73 2.22 -6.09
N GLY A 44 5.83 1.87 -6.75
CA GLY A 44 6.66 2.82 -7.49
C GLY A 44 5.92 3.55 -8.62
N ALA A 45 6.39 4.75 -8.96
CA ALA A 45 5.77 5.61 -9.96
C ALA A 45 5.71 4.97 -11.36
N GLU A 46 6.60 4.03 -11.65
CA GLU A 46 6.66 3.28 -12.91
C GLU A 46 5.40 2.44 -13.17
N PHE A 47 4.66 2.08 -12.13
CA PHE A 47 3.39 1.34 -12.25
C PHE A 47 2.17 2.24 -12.34
N ARG A 48 2.32 3.54 -12.17
CA ARG A 48 1.22 4.49 -12.15
C ARG A 48 0.39 4.53 -13.46
N PRO A 49 0.98 4.44 -14.67
CA PRO A 49 0.21 4.37 -15.90
C PRO A 49 -0.78 3.19 -15.95
N ARG A 50 -0.44 2.06 -15.33
CA ARG A 50 -1.33 0.90 -15.21
C ARG A 50 -2.46 1.17 -14.22
N SER A 51 -2.15 1.85 -13.11
CA SER A 51 -3.14 2.21 -12.09
C SER A 51 -4.18 3.19 -12.63
N TRP A 52 -3.79 4.12 -13.50
CA TRP A 52 -4.72 5.02 -14.17
C TRP A 52 -5.77 4.30 -15.02
N GLN A 53 -5.39 3.18 -15.66
CA GLN A 53 -6.30 2.41 -16.50
C GLN A 53 -7.42 1.72 -15.70
N ALA A 54 -7.25 1.57 -14.40
CA ALA A 54 -8.24 0.98 -13.51
C ALA A 54 -9.23 2.01 -12.95
N VAL A 55 -8.93 3.32 -13.03
CA VAL A 55 -9.77 4.39 -12.50
C VAL A 55 -10.89 4.72 -13.48
N LYS A 56 -12.11 4.88 -12.99
CA LYS A 56 -13.24 5.36 -13.81
C LYS A 56 -13.07 6.84 -14.20
N LYS A 57 -13.77 7.27 -15.24
CA LYS A 57 -13.87 8.71 -15.56
C LYS A 57 -14.44 9.48 -14.36
N GLY A 58 -13.77 10.59 -13.99
CA GLY A 58 -14.10 11.39 -12.82
C GLY A 58 -13.68 10.79 -11.47
N GLY A 59 -13.11 9.58 -11.47
CA GLY A 59 -12.57 8.93 -10.27
C GLY A 59 -11.25 9.52 -9.79
N TRP A 60 -10.63 8.87 -8.79
CA TRP A 60 -9.40 9.32 -8.16
C TRP A 60 -8.30 8.26 -8.18
N LEU A 61 -7.09 8.67 -8.48
CA LEU A 61 -5.87 7.94 -8.16
C LEU A 61 -5.15 8.69 -7.02
N VAL A 62 -5.06 8.06 -5.85
CA VAL A 62 -4.39 8.62 -4.68
C VAL A 62 -3.11 7.85 -4.41
N GLY A 63 -1.97 8.52 -4.44
CA GLY A 63 -0.66 7.90 -4.21
C GLY A 63 0.03 8.37 -2.95
N ILE A 64 0.91 7.53 -2.42
CA ILE A 64 1.79 7.82 -1.29
C ILE A 64 3.26 7.69 -1.66
N THR A 65 3.55 7.35 -2.92
CA THR A 65 4.90 7.17 -3.46
C THR A 65 5.10 8.08 -4.66
N GLY A 66 6.03 9.01 -4.55
CA GLY A 66 6.33 10.00 -5.59
C GLY A 66 5.22 11.03 -5.79
N GLN A 67 5.59 12.20 -6.28
CA GLN A 67 4.64 13.26 -6.62
C GLN A 67 3.96 12.95 -7.96
N PHE A 68 2.71 13.39 -8.08
CA PHE A 68 1.96 13.34 -9.32
C PHE A 68 2.09 14.70 -10.05
N PRO A 69 2.38 14.72 -11.35
CA PRO A 69 2.12 15.91 -12.16
C PRO A 69 0.64 16.31 -12.05
N GLU A 70 0.35 17.60 -11.96
CA GLU A 70 -1.01 18.11 -11.73
C GLU A 70 -2.01 17.68 -12.80
N ASP A 71 -1.54 17.52 -14.05
CA ASP A 71 -2.35 17.21 -15.21
C ASP A 71 -2.33 15.72 -15.60
N GLU A 72 -1.56 14.88 -14.90
CA GLU A 72 -1.42 13.46 -15.27
C GLU A 72 -2.78 12.74 -15.34
N GLY A 73 -3.67 13.02 -14.41
CA GLY A 73 -5.01 12.42 -14.37
C GLY A 73 -5.92 12.87 -15.52
N ALA A 74 -5.70 14.06 -16.07
CA ALA A 74 -6.53 14.62 -17.14
C ALA A 74 -6.47 13.76 -18.41
N ALA A 75 -5.31 13.16 -18.72
CA ALA A 75 -5.15 12.24 -19.86
C ALA A 75 -6.06 10.99 -19.76
N TYR A 76 -6.48 10.64 -18.55
CA TYR A 76 -7.35 9.50 -18.26
C TYR A 76 -8.78 9.93 -17.91
N GLY A 77 -9.09 11.22 -17.97
CA GLY A 77 -10.36 11.78 -17.54
C GLY A 77 -10.64 11.59 -16.04
N ALA A 78 -9.61 11.51 -15.23
CA ALA A 78 -9.66 11.25 -13.80
C ALA A 78 -8.87 12.33 -13.00
N ARG A 79 -8.86 12.22 -11.68
CA ARG A 79 -8.17 13.15 -10.79
C ARG A 79 -7.02 12.43 -10.08
N GLY A 80 -5.89 13.11 -9.91
CA GLY A 80 -4.74 12.64 -9.16
C GLY A 80 -4.60 13.34 -7.82
N GLY A 81 -4.11 12.63 -6.82
CA GLY A 81 -3.76 13.19 -5.53
C GLY A 81 -2.56 12.49 -4.90
N PHE A 82 -1.69 13.28 -4.25
CA PHE A 82 -0.56 12.77 -3.49
C PHE A 82 -0.74 13.08 -2.01
N ILE A 83 -0.59 12.06 -1.18
CA ILE A 83 -0.59 12.22 0.28
C ILE A 83 0.85 12.13 0.76
N GLY A 84 1.43 13.29 1.08
CA GLY A 84 2.72 13.40 1.73
C GLY A 84 2.62 13.14 3.23
N VAL A 85 3.63 12.46 3.78
CA VAL A 85 3.71 12.23 5.23
C VAL A 85 4.31 13.47 5.90
N HIS A 86 3.60 14.00 6.89
CA HIS A 86 4.10 15.01 7.81
C HIS A 86 4.09 14.41 9.22
N PRO A 87 5.25 14.22 9.87
CA PRO A 87 5.31 13.71 11.24
C PRO A 87 4.56 14.65 12.18
N GLU A 88 3.50 14.15 12.81
CA GLU A 88 2.71 14.92 13.78
C GLU A 88 2.42 14.04 15.00
N ARG A 89 2.83 14.51 16.19
CA ARG A 89 2.65 13.79 17.44
C ARG A 89 1.18 13.43 17.70
N LYS A 90 0.26 14.37 17.47
CA LYS A 90 -1.17 14.15 17.70
C LYS A 90 -1.74 13.01 16.83
N GLN A 91 -1.31 12.93 15.57
CA GLN A 91 -1.72 11.84 14.69
C GLN A 91 -1.16 10.49 15.16
N LEU A 92 0.10 10.45 15.62
CA LEU A 92 0.71 9.23 16.16
C LEU A 92 -0.02 8.76 17.44
N GLU A 93 -0.39 9.67 18.32
CA GLU A 93 -1.19 9.36 19.52
C GLU A 93 -2.57 8.80 19.15
N GLN A 94 -3.24 9.37 18.13
CA GLN A 94 -4.52 8.85 17.63
C GLN A 94 -4.37 7.45 17.01
N ILE A 95 -3.32 7.21 16.23
CA ILE A 95 -3.04 5.88 15.66
C ILE A 95 -2.77 4.88 16.79
N GLY A 96 -1.98 5.25 17.80
CA GLY A 96 -1.73 4.43 18.98
C GLY A 96 -3.04 4.03 19.67
N SER A 97 -3.94 4.97 19.93
CA SER A 97 -5.26 4.70 20.53
C SER A 97 -6.11 3.75 19.69
N LEU A 98 -6.05 3.86 18.35
CA LEU A 98 -6.75 2.93 17.45
C LEU A 98 -6.19 1.50 17.52
N ILE A 99 -4.88 1.38 17.72
CA ILE A 99 -4.21 0.09 17.91
C ILE A 99 -4.60 -0.51 19.27
N ASP A 100 -4.51 0.27 20.35
CA ASP A 100 -4.82 -0.15 21.72
C ASP A 100 -6.27 -0.62 21.86
N THR A 101 -7.19 0.02 21.13
CA THR A 101 -8.61 -0.37 21.09
C THR A 101 -8.93 -1.50 20.10
N GLY A 102 -7.92 -2.05 19.43
CA GLY A 102 -8.08 -3.15 18.47
C GLY A 102 -8.75 -2.76 17.15
N ARG A 103 -8.95 -1.47 16.89
CA ARG A 103 -9.53 -0.97 15.62
C ARG A 103 -8.54 -1.01 14.46
N ILE A 104 -7.25 -0.96 14.76
CA ILE A 104 -6.15 -1.19 13.81
C ILE A 104 -5.31 -2.35 14.34
N ARG A 105 -5.05 -3.32 13.50
CA ARG A 105 -4.11 -4.42 13.80
C ARG A 105 -2.82 -4.19 13.02
N VAL A 106 -1.70 -4.23 13.72
CA VAL A 106 -0.37 -4.16 13.11
C VAL A 106 0.14 -5.59 12.93
N THR A 107 0.45 -5.94 11.68
CA THR A 107 1.12 -7.21 11.39
C THR A 107 2.62 -7.02 11.51
N VAL A 108 3.26 -7.78 12.40
CA VAL A 108 4.71 -7.84 12.55
C VAL A 108 5.18 -9.12 11.87
N ASP A 109 5.99 -8.97 10.82
CA ASP A 109 6.56 -10.09 10.07
C ASP A 109 7.72 -10.71 10.85
N LYS A 110 8.65 -9.88 11.34
CA LYS A 110 9.79 -10.33 12.13
C LYS A 110 10.33 -9.25 13.06
N THR A 111 10.85 -9.71 14.20
CA THR A 111 11.55 -8.87 15.16
C THR A 111 13.04 -9.24 15.21
N TYR A 112 13.90 -8.23 15.27
CA TYR A 112 15.35 -8.37 15.39
C TYR A 112 15.87 -7.58 16.59
N PRO A 113 16.89 -8.05 17.31
CA PRO A 113 17.61 -7.21 18.25
C PRO A 113 18.43 -6.14 17.49
N LEU A 114 18.76 -5.03 18.15
CA LEU A 114 19.55 -3.95 17.53
C LEU A 114 20.90 -4.44 16.98
N ALA A 115 21.53 -5.40 17.63
CA ALA A 115 22.78 -6.01 17.15
C ALA A 115 22.64 -6.65 15.74
N ASP A 116 21.43 -7.04 15.34
CA ASP A 116 21.12 -7.65 14.05
C ASP A 116 20.54 -6.66 13.04
N ILE A 117 20.73 -5.35 13.21
CA ILE A 117 20.12 -4.31 12.36
C ILE A 117 20.41 -4.52 10.86
N ALA A 118 21.61 -4.97 10.50
CA ALA A 118 21.98 -5.27 9.13
C ALA A 118 21.12 -6.39 8.53
N ARG A 119 20.77 -7.40 9.33
CA ARG A 119 19.87 -8.50 8.91
C ARG A 119 18.43 -8.01 8.77
N ALA A 120 18.00 -7.07 9.62
CA ALA A 120 16.69 -6.45 9.52
C ALA A 120 16.55 -5.65 8.21
N HIS A 121 17.57 -4.87 7.85
CA HIS A 121 17.63 -4.16 6.57
C HIS A 121 17.59 -5.11 5.38
N ALA A 122 18.45 -6.12 5.35
CA ALA A 122 18.46 -7.13 4.27
C ALA A 122 17.10 -7.83 4.11
N HIS A 123 16.38 -8.07 5.22
CA HIS A 123 15.03 -8.63 5.17
C HIS A 123 14.05 -7.70 4.44
N VAL A 124 14.07 -6.40 4.76
CA VAL A 124 13.18 -5.41 4.13
C VAL A 124 13.55 -5.20 2.66
N GLU A 125 14.85 -5.11 2.35
CA GLU A 125 15.37 -4.97 0.98
C GLU A 125 14.98 -6.14 0.08
N GLY A 126 14.74 -7.32 0.64
CA GLY A 126 14.19 -8.46 -0.08
C GLY A 126 12.80 -8.22 -0.69
N GLY A 127 12.13 -7.12 -0.34
CA GLY A 127 10.87 -6.67 -0.96
C GLY A 127 9.66 -7.58 -0.70
N HIS A 128 9.78 -8.49 0.25
CA HIS A 128 8.77 -9.54 0.46
C HIS A 128 8.19 -9.56 1.88
N THR A 129 8.44 -8.53 2.64
CA THR A 129 7.96 -8.36 4.01
C THR A 129 6.43 -8.31 4.07
N ARG A 130 5.85 -9.08 4.97
CA ARG A 130 4.41 -9.07 5.21
C ARG A 130 4.10 -8.26 6.48
N GLY A 131 3.88 -6.97 6.31
CA GLY A 131 3.68 -6.05 7.43
C GLY A 131 4.98 -5.33 7.83
N LYS A 132 5.35 -5.34 9.11
CA LYS A 132 6.46 -4.56 9.66
C LYS A 132 7.61 -5.45 10.13
N VAL A 133 8.83 -4.99 9.91
CA VAL A 133 10.02 -5.49 10.60
C VAL A 133 10.32 -4.57 11.77
N VAL A 134 10.46 -5.15 12.95
CA VAL A 134 10.68 -4.42 14.21
C VAL A 134 12.10 -4.66 14.70
N VAL A 135 12.75 -3.61 15.18
CA VAL A 135 14.03 -3.72 15.88
C VAL A 135 13.81 -3.38 17.36
N THR A 136 14.19 -4.29 18.25
CA THR A 136 14.11 -4.06 19.68
C THR A 136 15.42 -3.43 20.18
N ILE A 137 15.27 -2.37 20.98
CA ILE A 137 16.36 -1.70 21.69
C ILE A 137 16.18 -2.05 23.15
N ALA A 138 17.11 -2.84 23.69
CA ALA A 138 17.12 -3.24 25.09
C ALA A 138 17.70 -2.13 25.97
#